data_f004b32eed87b17bbe3f803b956bbf53
#
_entry.id   f004b32eed87b17bbe3f803b956bbf53
#
_cell.length_a   1.000
_cell.length_b   1.000
_cell.length_c   1.000
_cell.angle_alpha   90.00
_cell.angle_beta   90.00
_cell.angle_gamma   90.00
#
_symmetry.space_group_name_H-M   'P 1'
#
loop_
_entity.id
_entity.type
_entity.pdbx_description
1 polymer ?
#
loop_
_entity_poly.entity_id
_entity_poly.type
_entity_poly.pdbx_seq_one_letter_code
_entity_poly.pdbx_strand_id
1 'polypeptide(L)'
;MALAAALMTAPVMADPIQEDEFFTPHAQGCMLLQECTDHVQELKTVSDLNKHEELADVDYSIVADEFNSLVRSLNKVGAKVFLADMRYFPVGHRGVYHTVGNNFFLNVAHMHRPGTMMSVMRHEGWHAAQDCMAGTIENNFIAIIKPQEEVPKMYQAIVKSAYMSQPKAIPWEKEAYWAGHTEGMTAAALESCAAGTMWTDYEPTPMTGEWLRENGYIK
;
A
#
# COMPACT_ATOMS: atom_id res chain seq x y z
N MET A 1 19.88 38.26 59.09
CA MET A 1 18.69 37.52 58.72
C MET A 1 18.61 37.47 57.24
N ALA A 2 18.96 36.32 56.62
CA ALA A 2 18.91 36.10 55.16
C ALA A 2 17.61 35.31 54.86
N LEU A 3 16.70 35.90 54.08
CA LEU A 3 15.52 35.20 53.57
C LEU A 3 15.95 34.35 52.37
N ALA A 4 15.83 33.04 52.54
CA ALA A 4 15.93 32.10 51.40
C ALA A 4 14.58 32.02 50.66
N ALA A 5 14.52 32.51 49.44
CA ALA A 5 13.37 32.33 48.57
C ALA A 5 13.42 30.91 47.95
N ALA A 6 12.51 30.05 48.36
CA ALA A 6 12.31 28.73 47.74
C ALA A 6 11.59 28.91 46.39
N LEU A 7 12.31 28.71 45.29
CA LEU A 7 11.71 28.57 43.98
C LEU A 7 10.97 27.22 43.88
N MET A 8 9.64 27.26 44.02
CA MET A 8 8.82 26.12 43.69
C MET A 8 8.73 26.02 42.17
N THR A 9 9.45 25.07 41.58
CA THR A 9 9.24 24.65 40.17
C THR A 9 7.95 23.84 40.13
N ALA A 10 6.95 24.38 39.47
CA ALA A 10 5.73 23.61 39.16
C ALA A 10 6.14 22.39 38.30
N PRO A 11 5.58 21.21 38.59
CA PRO A 11 5.80 20.07 37.71
C PRO A 11 5.26 20.41 36.31
N VAL A 12 6.11 20.27 35.27
CA VAL A 12 5.69 20.31 33.87
C VAL A 12 4.83 19.06 33.70
N MET A 13 3.50 19.25 33.70
CA MET A 13 2.57 18.19 33.31
C MET A 13 2.79 18.00 31.81
N ALA A 14 3.31 16.84 31.41
CA ALA A 14 3.30 16.45 30.01
C ALA A 14 1.83 16.45 29.55
N ASP A 15 1.57 17.05 28.41
CA ASP A 15 0.24 16.97 27.79
C ASP A 15 -0.16 15.51 27.68
N PRO A 16 -1.43 15.16 27.97
CA PRO A 16 -1.89 13.79 27.82
C PRO A 16 -1.68 13.37 26.37
N ILE A 17 -0.99 12.24 26.17
CA ILE A 17 -0.80 11.62 24.85
C ILE A 17 -2.21 11.41 24.27
N GLN A 18 -2.49 12.07 23.15
CA GLN A 18 -3.76 11.87 22.45
C GLN A 18 -3.67 10.52 21.74
N GLU A 19 -4.52 9.56 22.13
CA GLU A 19 -4.55 8.22 21.53
C GLU A 19 -4.80 8.27 20.01
N ASP A 20 -5.42 9.34 19.51
CA ASP A 20 -5.75 9.58 18.12
C ASP A 20 -4.52 9.87 17.22
N GLU A 21 -3.36 10.19 17.82
CA GLU A 21 -2.14 10.52 17.06
C GLU A 21 -1.25 9.30 16.77
N PHE A 22 -1.55 8.14 17.36
CA PHE A 22 -0.71 6.97 17.26
C PHE A 22 -1.43 5.80 16.59
N PHE A 23 -0.64 4.99 15.87
CA PHE A 23 -1.14 3.76 15.29
C PHE A 23 -1.77 2.83 16.33
N THR A 24 -2.97 2.39 16.02
CA THR A 24 -3.62 1.25 16.67
C THR A 24 -4.20 0.31 15.60
N PRO A 25 -4.26 -1.02 15.86
CA PRO A 25 -4.94 -1.95 14.95
C PRO A 25 -6.40 -1.59 14.69
N HIS A 26 -7.07 -0.96 15.66
CA HIS A 26 -8.44 -0.49 15.52
C HIS A 26 -8.53 0.69 14.53
N ALA A 27 -7.64 1.68 14.63
CA ALA A 27 -7.60 2.80 13.71
C ALA A 27 -7.33 2.33 12.27
N GLN A 28 -6.38 1.40 12.08
CA GLN A 28 -6.15 0.80 10.76
C GLN A 28 -7.39 0.08 10.23
N GLY A 29 -8.01 -0.78 11.03
CA GLY A 29 -9.22 -1.50 10.62
C GLY A 29 -10.35 -0.55 10.24
N CYS A 30 -10.56 0.50 11.01
CA CYS A 30 -11.55 1.55 10.77
C CYS A 30 -11.29 2.28 9.43
N MET A 31 -10.03 2.65 9.13
CA MET A 31 -9.65 3.23 7.84
C MET A 31 -9.90 2.25 6.68
N LEU A 32 -9.45 1.00 6.80
CA LEU A 32 -9.60 -0.01 5.76
C LEU A 32 -11.07 -0.27 5.41
N LEU A 33 -11.96 -0.20 6.40
CA LEU A 33 -13.40 -0.33 6.23
C LEU A 33 -14.09 0.97 5.79
N GLN A 34 -13.33 2.07 5.65
CA GLN A 34 -13.83 3.42 5.34
C GLN A 34 -14.81 3.97 6.40
N GLU A 35 -14.74 3.48 7.62
CA GLU A 35 -15.51 3.98 8.77
C GLU A 35 -14.83 5.18 9.42
N CYS A 36 -13.49 5.25 9.37
CA CYS A 36 -12.68 6.42 9.74
C CYS A 36 -12.26 7.17 8.46
N THR A 37 -12.83 8.34 8.27
CA THR A 37 -12.56 9.18 7.08
C THR A 37 -11.78 10.45 7.41
N ASP A 38 -11.58 10.75 8.66
CA ASP A 38 -10.79 11.89 9.10
C ASP A 38 -9.33 11.70 8.63
N HIS A 39 -8.79 12.72 7.96
CA HIS A 39 -7.45 12.68 7.38
C HIS A 39 -7.24 11.54 6.34
N VAL A 40 -8.32 11.14 5.65
CA VAL A 40 -8.30 10.22 4.51
C VAL A 40 -8.88 10.95 3.29
N GLN A 41 -8.09 11.05 2.22
CA GLN A 41 -8.44 11.78 1.00
C GLN A 41 -8.38 10.86 -0.21
N GLU A 42 -9.47 10.76 -0.99
CA GLU A 42 -9.44 10.07 -2.29
C GLU A 42 -8.59 10.83 -3.29
N LEU A 43 -7.70 10.11 -3.99
CA LEU A 43 -6.83 10.64 -5.03
C LEU A 43 -7.35 10.26 -6.41
N LYS A 44 -7.59 11.28 -7.26
CA LYS A 44 -8.00 11.10 -8.66
C LYS A 44 -6.88 11.48 -9.62
N THR A 45 -6.03 12.38 -9.20
CA THR A 45 -4.86 12.86 -9.95
C THR A 45 -3.69 13.11 -8.99
N VAL A 46 -2.50 13.22 -9.54
CA VAL A 46 -1.30 13.55 -8.76
C VAL A 46 -1.43 14.89 -8.03
N SER A 47 -2.17 15.85 -8.59
CA SER A 47 -2.39 17.17 -7.97
C SER A 47 -3.20 17.10 -6.68
N ASP A 48 -3.92 16.00 -6.43
CA ASP A 48 -4.63 15.83 -5.18
C ASP A 48 -3.68 15.63 -4.00
N LEU A 49 -2.47 15.11 -4.23
CA LEU A 49 -1.43 15.01 -3.21
C LEU A 49 -1.06 16.39 -2.64
N ASN A 50 -0.95 17.41 -3.50
CA ASN A 50 -0.59 18.75 -3.09
C ASN A 50 -1.69 19.50 -2.31
N LYS A 51 -2.88 18.92 -2.16
CA LYS A 51 -3.93 19.46 -1.28
C LYS A 51 -3.67 19.14 0.20
N HIS A 52 -2.82 18.16 0.47
CA HIS A 52 -2.37 17.85 1.82
C HIS A 52 -1.26 18.82 2.22
N GLU A 53 -1.34 19.43 3.41
CA GLU A 53 -0.43 20.48 3.86
C GLU A 53 1.04 20.03 3.85
N GLU A 54 1.32 18.81 4.29
CA GLU A 54 2.69 18.26 4.31
C GLU A 54 3.29 18.06 2.91
N LEU A 55 2.46 17.95 1.88
CA LEU A 55 2.87 17.65 0.50
C LEU A 55 2.68 18.82 -0.45
N ALA A 56 2.23 19.98 0.05
CA ALA A 56 1.85 21.14 -0.75
C ALA A 56 2.99 21.65 -1.66
N ASP A 57 4.23 21.59 -1.19
CA ASP A 57 5.40 22.09 -1.89
C ASP A 57 6.19 21.02 -2.65
N VAL A 58 5.68 19.77 -2.71
CA VAL A 58 6.36 18.68 -3.41
C VAL A 58 6.07 18.76 -4.91
N ASP A 59 7.12 18.78 -5.73
CA ASP A 59 6.99 18.72 -7.19
C ASP A 59 6.83 17.27 -7.67
N TYR A 60 5.62 16.91 -8.06
CA TYR A 60 5.28 15.60 -8.62
C TYR A 60 5.25 15.59 -10.17
N SER A 61 5.62 16.66 -10.84
CA SER A 61 5.51 16.79 -12.30
C SER A 61 6.20 15.65 -13.06
N ILE A 62 7.37 15.21 -12.56
CA ILE A 62 8.18 14.15 -13.16
C ILE A 62 7.47 12.77 -13.19
N VAL A 63 6.47 12.56 -12.34
CA VAL A 63 5.74 11.28 -12.22
C VAL A 63 4.25 11.40 -12.54
N ALA A 64 3.79 12.59 -12.93
CA ALA A 64 2.37 12.92 -13.06
C ALA A 64 1.65 11.99 -14.06
N ASP A 65 2.23 11.77 -15.21
CA ASP A 65 1.60 10.96 -16.27
C ASP A 65 1.43 9.50 -15.83
N GLU A 66 2.46 8.92 -15.23
CA GLU A 66 2.40 7.54 -14.75
C GLU A 66 1.43 7.41 -13.58
N PHE A 67 1.49 8.30 -12.59
CA PHE A 67 0.56 8.31 -11.46
C PHE A 67 -0.89 8.37 -11.94
N ASN A 68 -1.21 9.35 -12.77
CA ASN A 68 -2.56 9.54 -13.29
C ASN A 68 -3.02 8.33 -14.14
N SER A 69 -2.11 7.71 -14.88
CA SER A 69 -2.40 6.49 -15.63
C SER A 69 -2.73 5.32 -14.71
N LEU A 70 -1.93 5.09 -13.67
CA LEU A 70 -2.16 4.02 -12.70
C LEU A 70 -3.48 4.22 -11.95
N VAL A 71 -3.79 5.44 -11.50
CA VAL A 71 -5.08 5.73 -10.85
C VAL A 71 -6.25 5.39 -11.78
N ARG A 72 -6.17 5.77 -13.06
CA ARG A 72 -7.21 5.41 -14.04
C ARG A 72 -7.32 3.90 -14.23
N SER A 73 -6.21 3.17 -14.29
CA SER A 73 -6.22 1.71 -14.46
C SER A 73 -6.79 1.00 -13.22
N LEU A 74 -6.42 1.45 -12.02
CA LEU A 74 -7.00 0.98 -10.76
C LEU A 74 -8.52 1.22 -10.70
N ASN A 75 -8.97 2.43 -11.05
CA ASN A 75 -10.40 2.74 -11.08
C ASN A 75 -11.19 1.88 -12.09
N LYS A 76 -10.59 1.52 -13.23
CA LYS A 76 -11.22 0.62 -14.21
C LYS A 76 -11.50 -0.77 -13.65
N VAL A 77 -10.64 -1.25 -12.76
CA VAL A 77 -10.80 -2.55 -12.09
C VAL A 77 -11.53 -2.44 -10.74
N GLY A 78 -12.09 -1.27 -10.42
CA GLY A 78 -12.89 -1.04 -9.22
C GLY A 78 -12.10 -0.67 -7.97
N ALA A 79 -10.77 -0.53 -8.06
CA ALA A 79 -9.94 -0.12 -6.94
C ALA A 79 -9.84 1.40 -6.85
N LYS A 80 -9.97 1.96 -5.63
CA LYS A 80 -9.81 3.39 -5.35
C LYS A 80 -8.50 3.65 -4.63
N VAL A 81 -7.92 4.83 -4.87
CA VAL A 81 -6.67 5.27 -4.27
C VAL A 81 -6.95 6.38 -3.26
N PHE A 82 -6.37 6.25 -2.07
CA PHE A 82 -6.49 7.22 -0.99
C PHE A 82 -5.12 7.64 -0.47
N LEU A 83 -5.01 8.87 -0.01
CA LEU A 83 -3.96 9.34 0.87
C LEU A 83 -4.51 9.33 2.29
N ALA A 84 -3.75 8.79 3.25
CA ALA A 84 -4.18 8.72 4.64
C ALA A 84 -3.03 9.08 5.60
N ASP A 85 -3.40 9.60 6.76
CA ASP A 85 -2.48 10.00 7.82
C ASP A 85 -1.70 8.79 8.37
N MET A 86 -0.48 9.06 8.84
CA MET A 86 0.43 8.04 9.39
C MET A 86 -0.14 7.27 10.58
N ARG A 87 -1.09 7.85 11.33
CA ARG A 87 -1.76 7.19 12.47
C ARG A 87 -2.46 5.88 12.11
N TYR A 88 -2.82 5.72 10.85
CA TYR A 88 -3.52 4.53 10.34
C TYR A 88 -2.57 3.40 9.91
N PHE A 89 -1.26 3.61 9.95
CA PHE A 89 -0.29 2.63 9.46
C PHE A 89 0.64 2.15 10.56
N PRO A 90 0.99 0.85 10.59
CA PRO A 90 2.09 0.38 11.41
C PRO A 90 3.40 1.11 11.02
N VAL A 91 4.29 1.25 11.98
CA VAL A 91 5.59 1.91 11.75
C VAL A 91 6.32 1.29 10.55
N GLY A 92 6.71 2.15 9.60
CA GLY A 92 7.44 1.76 8.40
C GLY A 92 6.55 1.32 7.22
N HIS A 93 5.26 1.17 7.39
CA HIS A 93 4.34 0.86 6.30
C HIS A 93 4.09 2.11 5.45
N ARG A 94 4.31 1.99 4.14
CA ARG A 94 4.22 3.10 3.19
C ARG A 94 2.89 3.15 2.45
N GLY A 95 2.23 2.02 2.35
CA GLY A 95 0.93 1.85 1.74
C GLY A 95 0.30 0.54 2.18
N VAL A 96 -0.93 0.32 1.78
CA VAL A 96 -1.65 -0.94 1.95
C VAL A 96 -2.75 -1.06 0.91
N TYR A 97 -2.85 -2.22 0.27
CA TYR A 97 -4.02 -2.61 -0.51
C TYR A 97 -4.94 -3.47 0.34
N HIS A 98 -6.21 -3.10 0.41
CA HIS A 98 -7.24 -3.84 1.14
C HIS A 98 -8.13 -4.61 0.19
N THR A 99 -7.92 -5.91 0.08
CA THR A 99 -8.57 -6.81 -0.88
C THR A 99 -10.09 -6.85 -0.77
N VAL A 100 -10.64 -6.79 0.45
CA VAL A 100 -12.09 -6.86 0.68
C VAL A 100 -12.81 -5.58 0.23
N GLY A 101 -12.18 -4.43 0.43
CA GLY A 101 -12.77 -3.12 0.11
C GLY A 101 -12.33 -2.57 -1.25
N ASN A 102 -11.37 -3.21 -1.92
CA ASN A 102 -10.71 -2.72 -3.14
C ASN A 102 -10.20 -1.29 -2.99
N ASN A 103 -9.63 -1.03 -1.83
CA ASN A 103 -9.11 0.27 -1.49
C ASN A 103 -7.60 0.21 -1.31
N PHE A 104 -6.95 1.20 -1.86
CA PHE A 104 -5.51 1.35 -1.81
C PHE A 104 -5.18 2.64 -1.05
N PHE A 105 -4.40 2.53 0.02
CA PHE A 105 -4.07 3.67 0.88
C PHE A 105 -2.57 3.94 0.84
N LEU A 106 -2.22 5.21 0.60
CA LEU A 106 -0.85 5.75 0.69
C LEU A 106 -0.66 6.42 2.04
N ASN A 107 0.41 6.11 2.74
CA ASN A 107 0.79 6.78 3.99
C ASN A 107 1.48 8.11 3.67
N VAL A 108 0.86 9.23 4.05
CA VAL A 108 1.35 10.59 3.77
C VAL A 108 2.81 10.79 4.18
N ALA A 109 3.23 10.26 5.31
CA ALA A 109 4.59 10.41 5.84
C ALA A 109 5.70 9.93 4.90
N HIS A 110 5.38 9.12 3.89
CA HIS A 110 6.35 8.56 2.95
C HIS A 110 6.22 9.11 1.52
N MET A 111 5.30 10.06 1.28
CA MET A 111 4.99 10.54 -0.08
C MET A 111 5.81 11.76 -0.52
N HIS A 112 6.63 12.36 0.34
CA HIS A 112 7.46 13.54 0.03
C HIS A 112 8.47 13.35 -1.12
N ARG A 113 8.75 12.11 -1.52
CA ARG A 113 9.68 11.80 -2.61
C ARG A 113 8.91 11.14 -3.77
N PRO A 114 8.80 11.80 -4.93
CA PRO A 114 8.04 11.29 -6.08
C PRO A 114 8.41 9.86 -6.48
N GLY A 115 9.70 9.52 -6.50
CA GLY A 115 10.16 8.16 -6.82
C GLY A 115 9.75 7.10 -5.78
N THR A 116 9.75 7.46 -4.50
CA THR A 116 9.26 6.57 -3.43
C THR A 116 7.75 6.38 -3.56
N MET A 117 7.02 7.45 -3.76
CA MET A 117 5.57 7.44 -3.97
C MET A 117 5.20 6.53 -5.14
N MET A 118 5.88 6.65 -6.30
CA MET A 118 5.62 5.79 -7.46
C MET A 118 5.98 4.33 -7.19
N SER A 119 7.07 4.06 -6.45
CA SER A 119 7.40 2.68 -6.05
C SER A 119 6.29 2.06 -5.22
N VAL A 120 5.69 2.82 -4.29
CA VAL A 120 4.54 2.36 -3.49
C VAL A 120 3.30 2.18 -4.36
N MET A 121 3.01 3.15 -5.24
CA MET A 121 1.88 3.07 -6.18
C MET A 121 1.91 1.80 -7.05
N ARG A 122 3.09 1.46 -7.58
CA ARG A 122 3.28 0.25 -8.39
C ARG A 122 3.16 -1.02 -7.54
N HIS A 123 3.75 -1.02 -6.34
CA HIS A 123 3.74 -2.16 -5.41
C HIS A 123 2.31 -2.53 -4.99
N GLU A 124 1.58 -1.57 -4.43
CA GLU A 124 0.22 -1.81 -3.97
C GLU A 124 -0.74 -2.04 -5.15
N GLY A 125 -0.53 -1.35 -6.27
CA GLY A 125 -1.26 -1.61 -7.50
C GLY A 125 -1.03 -3.02 -8.06
N TRP A 126 0.16 -3.63 -7.81
CA TRP A 126 0.40 -5.02 -8.14
C TRP A 126 -0.44 -5.97 -7.30
N HIS A 127 -0.66 -5.66 -6.02
CA HIS A 127 -1.59 -6.43 -5.19
C HIS A 127 -3.02 -6.39 -5.72
N ALA A 128 -3.47 -5.27 -6.30
CA ALA A 128 -4.75 -5.22 -7.00
C ALA A 128 -4.78 -6.12 -8.25
N ALA A 129 -3.67 -6.23 -8.99
CA ALA A 129 -3.56 -7.17 -10.10
C ALA A 129 -3.54 -8.63 -9.61
N GLN A 130 -2.87 -8.94 -8.50
CA GLN A 130 -2.88 -10.26 -7.85
C GLN A 130 -4.27 -10.66 -7.36
N ASP A 131 -5.05 -9.71 -6.87
CA ASP A 131 -6.44 -9.88 -6.50
C ASP A 131 -7.31 -10.22 -7.72
N CYS A 132 -7.16 -9.46 -8.80
CA CYS A 132 -7.81 -9.74 -10.08
C CYS A 132 -7.45 -11.12 -10.64
N MET A 133 -6.17 -11.54 -10.55
CA MET A 133 -5.72 -12.88 -10.97
C MET A 133 -6.40 -13.98 -10.14
N ALA A 134 -6.75 -13.74 -8.89
CA ALA A 134 -7.50 -14.67 -8.05
C ALA A 134 -8.95 -14.90 -8.50
N GLY A 135 -9.38 -14.19 -9.53
CA GLY A 135 -10.66 -14.39 -10.24
C GLY A 135 -11.68 -13.28 -10.04
N THR A 136 -11.61 -12.53 -8.98
CA THR A 136 -12.46 -11.37 -8.71
C THR A 136 -11.83 -10.49 -7.64
N ILE A 137 -11.94 -9.20 -7.78
CA ILE A 137 -11.49 -8.22 -6.78
C ILE A 137 -12.48 -8.07 -5.60
N GLU A 138 -13.51 -8.91 -5.53
CA GLU A 138 -14.52 -8.87 -4.45
C GLU A 138 -14.25 -9.93 -3.37
N ASN A 139 -13.13 -10.64 -3.45
CA ASN A 139 -12.74 -11.64 -2.45
C ASN A 139 -11.55 -11.13 -1.62
N ASN A 140 -11.19 -11.84 -0.58
CA ASN A 140 -10.05 -11.49 0.28
C ASN A 140 -8.78 -12.27 -0.08
N PHE A 141 -8.64 -12.65 -1.34
CA PHE A 141 -7.63 -13.57 -1.80
C PHE A 141 -6.79 -12.95 -2.92
N ILE A 142 -5.48 -13.10 -2.88
CA ILE A 142 -4.55 -12.67 -3.92
C ILE A 142 -3.76 -13.86 -4.47
N ALA A 143 -3.48 -13.86 -5.77
CA ALA A 143 -2.78 -14.93 -6.47
C ALA A 143 -1.37 -14.50 -6.89
N ILE A 144 -0.46 -15.46 -7.02
CA ILE A 144 0.84 -15.24 -7.65
C ILE A 144 0.61 -15.17 -9.17
N ILE A 145 1.14 -14.13 -9.81
CA ILE A 145 0.98 -13.90 -11.26
C ILE A 145 2.17 -14.47 -12.03
N LYS A 146 3.39 -14.31 -11.49
CA LYS A 146 4.64 -14.67 -12.16
C LYS A 146 5.34 -15.84 -11.50
N PRO A 147 6.05 -16.70 -12.29
CA PRO A 147 6.94 -17.70 -11.71
C PRO A 147 7.95 -17.07 -10.76
N GLN A 148 8.12 -17.65 -9.59
CA GLN A 148 8.95 -17.07 -8.52
C GLN A 148 10.44 -17.00 -8.88
N GLU A 149 10.90 -17.86 -9.78
CA GLU A 149 12.25 -17.87 -10.33
C GLU A 149 12.53 -16.70 -11.28
N GLU A 150 11.50 -16.08 -11.87
CA GLU A 150 11.63 -14.88 -12.72
C GLU A 150 11.91 -13.64 -11.89
N VAL A 151 11.53 -13.61 -10.62
CA VAL A 151 11.79 -12.46 -9.74
C VAL A 151 13.31 -12.30 -9.58
N PRO A 152 13.88 -11.12 -9.88
CA PRO A 152 15.31 -10.89 -9.74
C PRO A 152 15.83 -11.23 -8.34
N LYS A 153 16.96 -11.93 -8.25
CA LYS A 153 17.53 -12.43 -6.97
C LYS A 153 17.70 -11.34 -5.91
N MET A 154 18.00 -10.13 -6.33
CA MET A 154 18.11 -8.98 -5.44
C MET A 154 16.80 -8.73 -4.68
N TYR A 155 15.68 -8.70 -5.39
CA TYR A 155 14.35 -8.48 -4.78
C TYR A 155 13.93 -9.67 -3.91
N GLN A 156 14.23 -10.89 -4.35
CA GLN A 156 14.00 -12.09 -3.52
C GLN A 156 14.71 -12.00 -2.17
N ALA A 157 15.98 -11.55 -2.14
CA ALA A 157 16.76 -11.42 -0.92
C ALA A 157 16.21 -10.33 0.01
N ILE A 158 15.86 -9.16 -0.55
CA ILE A 158 15.29 -8.03 0.21
C ILE A 158 13.98 -8.45 0.87
N VAL A 159 13.04 -9.00 0.10
CA VAL A 159 11.72 -9.39 0.63
C VAL A 159 11.84 -10.51 1.65
N LYS A 160 12.69 -11.52 1.39
CA LYS A 160 12.93 -12.57 2.37
C LYS A 160 13.44 -12.03 3.72
N SER A 161 14.28 -11.00 3.70
CA SER A 161 14.76 -10.36 4.92
C SER A 161 13.67 -9.53 5.61
N ALA A 162 12.89 -8.76 4.85
CA ALA A 162 11.86 -7.89 5.39
C ALA A 162 10.66 -8.67 5.99
N TYR A 163 10.30 -9.81 5.38
CA TYR A 163 9.11 -10.59 5.74
C TYR A 163 9.43 -11.88 6.49
N MET A 164 10.57 -11.95 7.21
CA MET A 164 10.95 -13.16 7.99
C MET A 164 9.88 -13.57 9.02
N SER A 165 9.18 -12.62 9.61
CA SER A 165 8.07 -12.86 10.56
C SER A 165 6.76 -13.31 9.88
N GLN A 166 6.65 -13.13 8.56
CA GLN A 166 5.46 -13.43 7.77
C GLN A 166 5.82 -14.25 6.51
N PRO A 167 6.43 -15.45 6.66
CA PRO A 167 6.99 -16.17 5.53
C PRO A 167 5.96 -16.56 4.46
N LYS A 168 4.69 -16.66 4.82
CA LYS A 168 3.60 -16.94 3.86
C LYS A 168 3.37 -15.79 2.89
N ALA A 169 3.64 -14.53 3.27
CA ALA A 169 3.48 -13.37 2.39
C ALA A 169 4.61 -13.24 1.36
N ILE A 170 5.77 -13.86 1.59
CA ILE A 170 6.97 -13.71 0.75
C ILE A 170 6.70 -13.91 -0.75
N PRO A 171 5.95 -14.91 -1.21
CA PRO A 171 5.73 -15.10 -2.65
C PRO A 171 5.04 -13.90 -3.32
N TRP A 172 4.00 -13.35 -2.72
CA TRP A 172 3.27 -12.19 -3.24
C TRP A 172 4.09 -10.91 -3.17
N GLU A 173 4.75 -10.72 -2.05
CA GLU A 173 5.58 -9.54 -1.79
C GLU A 173 6.80 -9.46 -2.71
N LYS A 174 7.38 -10.59 -3.12
CA LYS A 174 8.48 -10.60 -4.09
C LYS A 174 8.06 -10.00 -5.43
N GLU A 175 6.89 -10.39 -5.94
CA GLU A 175 6.36 -9.83 -7.17
C GLU A 175 6.03 -8.36 -7.04
N ALA A 176 5.31 -7.99 -5.96
CA ALA A 176 4.93 -6.62 -5.69
C ALA A 176 6.16 -5.71 -5.53
N TYR A 177 7.20 -6.20 -4.86
CA TYR A 177 8.46 -5.46 -4.74
C TYR A 177 9.17 -5.29 -6.09
N TRP A 178 9.18 -6.33 -6.93
CA TRP A 178 9.70 -6.24 -8.29
C TRP A 178 8.90 -5.25 -9.12
N ALA A 179 7.58 -5.36 -9.14
CA ALA A 179 6.68 -4.45 -9.85
C ALA A 179 6.84 -3.00 -9.36
N GLY A 180 6.98 -2.79 -8.05
CA GLY A 180 7.25 -1.48 -7.46
C GLY A 180 8.49 -0.77 -8.01
N HIS A 181 9.47 -1.54 -8.51
CA HIS A 181 10.73 -1.03 -9.07
C HIS A 181 10.82 -1.18 -10.60
N THR A 182 9.71 -1.58 -11.26
CA THR A 182 9.68 -1.79 -12.72
C THR A 182 8.54 -0.97 -13.31
N GLU A 183 8.89 0.13 -13.98
CA GLU A 183 7.92 0.97 -14.67
C GLU A 183 7.12 0.17 -15.71
N GLY A 184 5.81 0.43 -15.79
CA GLY A 184 4.89 -0.22 -16.73
C GLY A 184 4.43 -1.62 -16.32
N MET A 185 5.12 -2.34 -15.43
CA MET A 185 4.78 -3.71 -15.07
C MET A 185 3.38 -3.81 -14.44
N THR A 186 3.09 -2.97 -13.46
CA THR A 186 1.77 -2.90 -12.80
C THR A 186 0.68 -2.43 -13.76
N ALA A 187 0.99 -1.42 -14.58
CA ALA A 187 0.03 -0.90 -15.56
C ALA A 187 -0.41 -1.98 -16.55
N ALA A 188 0.52 -2.76 -17.09
CA ALA A 188 0.21 -3.86 -18.01
C ALA A 188 -0.69 -4.92 -17.36
N ALA A 189 -0.41 -5.31 -16.11
CA ALA A 189 -1.24 -6.28 -15.39
C ALA A 189 -2.67 -5.75 -15.12
N LEU A 190 -2.79 -4.48 -14.74
CA LEU A 190 -4.11 -3.86 -14.54
C LEU A 190 -4.89 -3.70 -15.85
N GLU A 191 -4.22 -3.49 -16.99
CA GLU A 191 -4.85 -3.47 -18.31
C GLU A 191 -5.39 -4.85 -18.68
N SER A 192 -4.61 -5.91 -18.46
CA SER A 192 -5.06 -7.29 -18.66
C SER A 192 -6.25 -7.64 -17.76
N CYS A 193 -6.24 -7.15 -16.51
CA CYS A 193 -7.36 -7.28 -15.59
C CYS A 193 -8.62 -6.60 -16.16
N ALA A 194 -8.52 -5.33 -16.54
CA ALA A 194 -9.64 -4.56 -17.07
C ALA A 194 -10.19 -5.14 -18.40
N ALA A 195 -9.34 -5.81 -19.18
CA ALA A 195 -9.70 -6.50 -20.42
C ALA A 195 -10.31 -7.89 -20.19
N GLY A 196 -10.18 -8.45 -18.97
CA GLY A 196 -10.59 -9.83 -18.66
C GLY A 196 -9.65 -10.88 -19.26
N THR A 197 -8.40 -10.53 -19.56
CA THR A 197 -7.42 -11.39 -20.22
C THR A 197 -6.28 -11.87 -19.30
N MET A 198 -6.39 -11.64 -17.98
CA MET A 198 -5.34 -11.98 -17.01
C MET A 198 -4.82 -13.41 -17.17
N TRP A 199 -5.72 -14.40 -17.28
CA TRP A 199 -5.39 -15.82 -17.40
C TRP A 199 -4.80 -16.21 -18.77
N THR A 200 -4.96 -15.34 -19.78
CA THR A 200 -4.35 -15.54 -21.10
C THR A 200 -2.98 -14.87 -21.17
N ASP A 201 -2.89 -13.63 -20.68
CA ASP A 201 -1.68 -12.81 -20.79
C ASP A 201 -0.56 -13.27 -19.84
N TYR A 202 -0.95 -13.89 -18.72
CA TYR A 202 -0.04 -14.37 -17.66
C TYR A 202 -0.11 -15.89 -17.47
N GLU A 203 -0.55 -16.65 -18.44
CA GLU A 203 -0.50 -18.11 -18.41
C GLU A 203 0.91 -18.62 -18.83
N PRO A 204 1.45 -19.69 -18.20
CA PRO A 204 0.87 -20.37 -17.04
C PRO A 204 1.09 -19.60 -15.74
N THR A 205 0.02 -19.34 -14.99
CA THR A 205 0.15 -18.83 -13.64
C THR A 205 0.60 -19.96 -12.70
N PRO A 206 1.60 -19.76 -11.81
CA PRO A 206 2.03 -20.77 -10.87
C PRO A 206 0.99 -21.06 -9.78
N MET A 207 -0.03 -20.18 -9.61
CA MET A 207 -1.01 -20.32 -8.55
C MET A 207 -2.40 -20.59 -9.10
N THR A 208 -2.68 -21.87 -9.35
CA THR A 208 -4.02 -22.33 -9.70
C THR A 208 -4.89 -22.59 -8.46
N GLY A 209 -6.21 -22.70 -8.63
CA GLY A 209 -7.08 -23.10 -7.53
C GLY A 209 -6.73 -24.45 -6.91
N GLU A 210 -6.16 -25.39 -7.68
CA GLU A 210 -5.65 -26.66 -7.21
C GLU A 210 -4.41 -26.45 -6.33
N TRP A 211 -3.42 -25.70 -6.80
CA TRP A 211 -2.22 -25.35 -6.05
C TRP A 211 -2.57 -24.70 -4.71
N LEU A 212 -3.56 -23.81 -4.71
CA LEU A 212 -4.02 -23.12 -3.51
C LEU A 212 -4.61 -24.06 -2.47
N ARG A 213 -5.42 -25.05 -2.91
CA ARG A 213 -5.96 -26.10 -2.02
C ARG A 213 -4.87 -26.98 -1.48
N GLU A 214 -3.95 -27.45 -2.34
CA GLU A 214 -2.83 -28.32 -1.95
C GLU A 214 -1.91 -27.65 -0.93
N ASN A 215 -1.73 -26.33 -1.02
CA ASN A 215 -0.90 -25.56 -0.11
C ASN A 215 -1.68 -24.97 1.08
N GLY A 216 -2.96 -25.27 1.23
CA GLY A 216 -3.80 -24.90 2.37
C GLY A 216 -4.15 -23.41 2.45
N TYR A 217 -4.13 -22.70 1.33
CA TYR A 217 -4.53 -21.29 1.24
C TYR A 217 -6.05 -21.12 1.10
N ILE A 218 -6.70 -22.07 0.41
CA ILE A 218 -8.16 -22.15 0.29
C ILE A 218 -8.63 -23.56 0.65
N LYS A 219 -9.93 -23.69 0.98
CA LYS A 219 -10.60 -24.97 1.28
C LYS A 219 -11.18 -25.63 0.04
#